data_9c3a404a513ed71e68e698d8f92965f1
#
_entry.id   9c3a404a513ed71e68e698d8f92965f1
#
_cell.length_a   1.000
_cell.length_b   1.000
_cell.length_c   1.000
_cell.angle_alpha   90.00
_cell.angle_beta   90.00
_cell.angle_gamma   90.00
#
_symmetry.space_group_name_H-M   'P 1'
#
loop_
_entity.id
_entity.type
_entity.pdbx_description
1 polymer ?
#
loop_
_entity_poly.entity_id
_entity_poly.type
_entity_poly.pdbx_seq_one_letter_code
_entity_poly.pdbx_strand_id
1 'polypeptide(L)'
;PRRAPARHMESRDMASTIRCDIVSAEAEIFHGEAELVVATGELGELGIAPKHAPLITRLKPGKVVVTLPGGEKLDFAISGGMLEVQPTVVTVLADTAVRADEIDEAAVRAAKEEAERIIAHRGEAMEIAEAQQRLAEVTVQLQALERLRKNLKH
;
A
#
# COMPACT_ATOMS: atom_id res chain seq x y z
N PRO A 1 -22.81 -14.11 35.82
CA PRO A 1 -21.83 -13.02 35.98
C PRO A 1 -20.48 -13.36 35.34
N ARG A 2 -20.14 -14.62 35.23
CA ARG A 2 -18.85 -15.04 34.74
C ARG A 2 -18.72 -15.01 33.22
N ARG A 3 -19.80 -14.82 32.50
CA ARG A 3 -19.78 -14.76 31.04
C ARG A 3 -19.47 -13.37 30.51
N ALA A 4 -19.59 -12.34 31.32
CA ALA A 4 -19.39 -10.97 30.92
C ALA A 4 -17.97 -10.69 30.38
N PRO A 5 -16.88 -11.22 30.97
CA PRO A 5 -15.54 -11.01 30.44
C PRO A 5 -15.34 -11.58 29.02
N ALA A 6 -15.86 -12.79 28.78
CA ALA A 6 -15.75 -13.44 27.47
C ALA A 6 -16.50 -12.65 26.39
N ARG A 7 -17.71 -12.19 26.70
CA ARG A 7 -18.47 -11.36 25.76
C ARG A 7 -17.76 -10.06 25.46
N HIS A 8 -17.16 -9.48 26.47
CA HIS A 8 -16.44 -8.23 26.32
C HIS A 8 -15.23 -8.41 25.40
N MET A 9 -14.52 -9.54 25.50
CA MET A 9 -13.40 -9.86 24.63
C MET A 9 -13.85 -10.09 23.18
N GLU A 10 -14.95 -10.81 22.97
CA GLU A 10 -15.50 -11.00 21.63
C GLU A 10 -15.88 -9.68 20.98
N SER A 11 -16.50 -8.78 21.74
CA SER A 11 -16.84 -7.44 21.23
C SER A 11 -15.59 -6.64 20.86
N ARG A 12 -14.52 -6.77 21.62
CA ARG A 12 -13.25 -6.11 21.29
C ARG A 12 -12.67 -6.64 20.01
N ASP A 13 -12.64 -7.96 19.85
CA ASP A 13 -12.10 -8.60 18.64
C ASP A 13 -12.90 -8.15 17.42
N MET A 14 -14.22 -8.11 17.50
CA MET A 14 -15.08 -7.64 16.40
C MET A 14 -14.88 -6.15 16.11
N ALA A 15 -14.54 -5.35 17.13
CA ALA A 15 -14.32 -3.92 16.98
C ALA A 15 -12.88 -3.58 16.58
N SER A 16 -11.97 -4.55 16.59
CA SER A 16 -10.55 -4.34 16.37
C SER A 16 -10.12 -4.42 14.92
N THR A 17 -11.04 -4.67 13.99
CA THR A 17 -10.70 -4.80 12.58
C THR A 17 -11.51 -3.85 11.70
N ILE A 18 -10.93 -3.51 10.56
CA ILE A 18 -11.57 -2.76 9.49
C ILE A 18 -11.32 -3.52 8.20
N ARG A 19 -12.32 -3.58 7.34
CA ARG A 19 -12.15 -4.21 6.04
C ARG A 19 -11.23 -3.35 5.19
N CYS A 20 -10.32 -3.98 4.49
CA CYS A 20 -9.38 -3.29 3.58
C CYS A 20 -9.43 -3.93 2.20
N ASP A 21 -9.70 -3.10 1.20
CA ASP A 21 -9.70 -3.52 -0.20
C ASP A 21 -8.64 -2.70 -0.94
N ILE A 22 -7.74 -3.36 -1.64
CA ILE A 22 -6.76 -2.72 -2.51
C ILE A 22 -7.04 -3.19 -3.93
N VAL A 23 -7.39 -2.25 -4.80
CA VAL A 23 -7.83 -2.53 -6.17
C VAL A 23 -7.04 -1.66 -7.14
N SER A 24 -6.60 -2.22 -8.25
CA SER A 24 -6.07 -1.47 -9.38
C SER A 24 -7.00 -1.63 -10.57
N ALA A 25 -6.74 -0.89 -11.67
CA ALA A 25 -7.55 -0.99 -12.88
C ALA A 25 -7.54 -2.41 -13.47
N GLU A 26 -6.49 -3.19 -13.19
CA GLU A 26 -6.30 -4.51 -13.78
C GLU A 26 -6.76 -5.65 -12.90
N ALA A 27 -6.77 -5.47 -11.57
CA ALA A 27 -7.03 -6.58 -10.66
C ALA A 27 -7.40 -6.12 -9.25
N GLU A 28 -8.06 -7.02 -8.52
CA GLU A 28 -8.17 -6.92 -7.08
C GLU A 28 -6.88 -7.46 -6.48
N ILE A 29 -6.17 -6.61 -5.74
CA ILE A 29 -4.83 -6.94 -5.23
C ILE A 29 -4.90 -7.57 -3.85
N PHE A 30 -5.77 -7.03 -2.99
CA PHE A 30 -5.96 -7.52 -1.64
C PHE A 30 -7.39 -7.25 -1.18
N HIS A 31 -7.91 -8.16 -0.38
CA HIS A 31 -9.23 -8.06 0.22
C HIS A 31 -9.21 -8.81 1.55
N GLY A 32 -9.49 -8.14 2.64
CA GLY A 32 -9.51 -8.80 3.94
C GLY A 32 -9.65 -7.84 5.10
N GLU A 33 -9.58 -8.38 6.30
CA GLU A 33 -9.67 -7.63 7.54
C GLU A 33 -8.28 -7.14 7.98
N ALA A 34 -8.23 -5.96 8.55
CA ALA A 34 -7.00 -5.35 9.02
C ALA A 34 -7.18 -4.74 10.40
N GLU A 35 -6.11 -4.74 11.18
CA GLU A 35 -6.06 -4.02 12.45
C GLU A 35 -5.63 -2.57 12.22
N LEU A 36 -4.81 -2.35 11.20
CA LEU A 36 -4.28 -1.02 10.87
C LEU A 36 -3.90 -1.00 9.39
N VAL A 37 -4.16 0.12 8.73
CA VAL A 37 -3.70 0.37 7.37
C VAL A 37 -2.90 1.67 7.38
N VAL A 38 -1.64 1.61 6.95
CA VAL A 38 -0.78 2.78 6.82
C VAL A 38 -0.60 3.06 5.34
N ALA A 39 -0.84 4.29 4.91
CA ALA A 39 -0.74 4.67 3.50
C ALA A 39 -0.01 6.01 3.33
N THR A 40 0.70 6.15 2.22
CA THR A 40 1.41 7.39 1.87
C THR A 40 0.46 8.34 1.17
N GLY A 41 -0.15 9.24 1.93
CA GLY A 41 -1.05 10.26 1.39
C GLY A 41 -0.31 11.45 0.79
N GLU A 42 -1.03 12.25 0.01
CA GLU A 42 -0.49 13.46 -0.63
C GLU A 42 0.06 14.46 0.40
N LEU A 43 -0.60 14.54 1.56
CA LEU A 43 -0.23 15.47 2.62
C LEU A 43 0.59 14.81 3.74
N GLY A 44 0.95 13.56 3.58
CA GLY A 44 1.73 12.82 4.56
C GLY A 44 1.21 11.41 4.80
N GLU A 45 1.91 10.70 5.66
CA GLU A 45 1.53 9.33 6.01
C GLU A 45 0.27 9.31 6.85
N LEU A 46 -0.62 8.38 6.53
CA LEU A 46 -1.90 8.19 7.22
C LEU A 46 -1.94 6.82 7.88
N GLY A 47 -2.42 6.79 9.13
CA GLY A 47 -2.70 5.54 9.83
C GLY A 47 -4.20 5.40 10.03
N ILE A 48 -4.78 4.35 9.49
CA ILE A 48 -6.23 4.11 9.51
C ILE A 48 -6.52 2.92 10.40
N ALA A 49 -7.15 3.20 11.53
CA ALA A 49 -7.63 2.18 12.47
C ALA A 49 -9.14 1.99 12.33
N PRO A 50 -9.71 0.90 12.89
CA PRO A 50 -11.15 0.71 12.89
C PRO A 50 -11.90 1.91 13.45
N LYS A 51 -13.06 2.22 12.88
CA LYS A 51 -13.90 3.36 13.24
C LYS A 51 -13.31 4.72 12.90
N HIS A 52 -12.33 4.77 12.03
CA HIS A 52 -11.75 6.02 11.55
C HIS A 52 -12.83 6.91 10.91
N ALA A 53 -12.72 8.21 11.10
CA ALA A 53 -13.63 9.16 10.48
C ALA A 53 -13.56 9.08 8.96
N PRO A 54 -14.66 9.31 8.24
CA PRO A 54 -14.64 9.30 6.78
C PRO A 54 -13.63 10.28 6.21
N LEU A 55 -12.92 9.84 5.15
CA LEU A 55 -11.89 10.62 4.50
C LEU A 55 -11.73 10.16 3.07
N ILE A 56 -11.50 11.10 2.15
CA ILE A 56 -11.07 10.82 0.77
C ILE A 56 -9.83 11.65 0.53
N THR A 57 -8.76 11.02 0.08
CA THR A 57 -7.51 11.72 -0.22
C THR A 57 -6.76 11.04 -1.33
N ARG A 58 -5.85 11.79 -1.97
CA ARG A 58 -4.97 11.24 -2.99
C ARG A 58 -3.78 10.56 -2.32
N LEU A 59 -3.28 9.53 -2.96
CA LEU A 59 -2.07 8.82 -2.57
C LEU A 59 -0.93 9.21 -3.49
N LYS A 60 0.23 9.45 -2.90
CA LYS A 60 1.48 9.59 -3.65
C LYS A 60 2.04 8.22 -3.96
N PRO A 61 2.96 8.12 -4.94
CA PRO A 61 3.79 6.92 -5.03
C PRO A 61 4.44 6.63 -3.68
N GLY A 62 4.23 5.44 -3.17
CA GLY A 62 4.69 5.06 -1.83
C GLY A 62 4.20 3.70 -1.42
N LYS A 63 3.84 3.57 -0.17
CA LYS A 63 3.45 2.28 0.40
C LYS A 63 2.01 2.27 0.89
N VAL A 64 1.46 1.07 0.93
CA VAL A 64 0.31 0.73 1.78
C VAL A 64 0.72 -0.50 2.57
N VAL A 65 0.70 -0.39 3.89
CA VAL A 65 1.04 -1.50 4.77
C VAL A 65 -0.21 -1.89 5.54
N VAL A 66 -0.62 -3.14 5.38
CA VAL A 66 -1.80 -3.70 6.03
C VAL A 66 -1.34 -4.61 7.16
N THR A 67 -1.74 -4.28 8.39
CA THR A 67 -1.51 -5.15 9.53
C THR A 67 -2.73 -6.06 9.69
N LEU A 68 -2.52 -7.35 9.49
CA LEU A 68 -3.57 -8.35 9.61
C LEU A 68 -3.89 -8.64 11.07
N PRO A 69 -5.08 -9.20 11.35
CA PRO A 69 -5.35 -9.73 12.68
C PRO A 69 -4.28 -10.75 13.06
N GLY A 70 -3.68 -10.57 14.23
CA GLY A 70 -2.54 -11.39 14.64
C GLY A 70 -1.18 -10.72 14.46
N GLY A 71 -1.13 -9.58 13.79
CA GLY A 71 0.05 -8.75 13.71
C GLY A 71 0.92 -8.90 12.47
N GLU A 72 0.65 -9.87 11.60
CA GLU A 72 1.38 -10.00 10.33
C GLU A 72 1.14 -8.76 9.47
N LYS A 73 2.19 -8.27 8.83
CA LYS A 73 2.12 -7.09 7.96
C LYS A 73 2.34 -7.46 6.51
N LEU A 74 1.45 -6.95 5.66
CA LEU A 74 1.59 -7.06 4.21
C LEU A 74 1.98 -5.69 3.67
N ASP A 75 3.05 -5.63 2.90
CA ASP A 75 3.59 -4.39 2.35
C ASP A 75 3.33 -4.34 0.85
N PHE A 76 2.69 -3.28 0.39
CA PHE A 76 2.38 -3.06 -1.03
C PHE A 76 3.06 -1.80 -1.52
N ALA A 77 3.70 -1.89 -2.69
CA ALA A 77 4.22 -0.72 -3.39
C ALA A 77 3.13 -0.17 -4.29
N ILE A 78 2.78 1.09 -4.10
CA ILE A 78 1.68 1.77 -4.80
C ILE A 78 2.27 2.91 -5.62
N SER A 79 1.88 3.03 -6.88
CA SER A 79 2.38 4.10 -7.75
C SER A 79 1.57 5.39 -7.65
N GLY A 80 0.60 5.42 -6.77
CA GLY A 80 -0.33 6.54 -6.59
C GLY A 80 -1.75 6.06 -6.66
N GLY A 81 -2.71 6.96 -6.49
CA GLY A 81 -4.11 6.62 -6.55
C GLY A 81 -4.95 7.41 -5.58
N MET A 82 -6.03 6.80 -5.10
CA MET A 82 -6.96 7.40 -4.16
C MET A 82 -7.20 6.49 -2.98
N LEU A 83 -7.42 7.11 -1.83
CA LEU A 83 -7.79 6.41 -0.60
C LEU A 83 -9.17 6.89 -0.15
N GLU A 84 -10.09 5.97 0.06
CA GLU A 84 -11.39 6.26 0.63
C GLU A 84 -11.51 5.52 1.96
N VAL A 85 -11.82 6.27 3.01
CA VAL A 85 -11.96 5.71 4.36
C VAL A 85 -13.39 5.90 4.84
N GLN A 86 -13.97 4.83 5.33
CA GLN A 86 -15.24 4.85 6.07
C GLN A 86 -15.00 4.09 7.38
N PRO A 87 -15.89 4.24 8.39
CA PRO A 87 -15.65 3.61 9.69
C PRO A 87 -15.44 2.10 9.65
N THR A 88 -16.02 1.40 8.67
CA THR A 88 -15.97 -0.06 8.56
C THR A 88 -15.14 -0.58 7.39
N VAL A 89 -14.74 0.31 6.46
CA VAL A 89 -14.01 -0.12 5.27
C VAL A 89 -13.02 0.95 4.79
N VAL A 90 -11.84 0.49 4.39
CA VAL A 90 -10.82 1.30 3.71
C VAL A 90 -10.67 0.76 2.30
N THR A 91 -10.79 1.63 1.31
CA THR A 91 -10.61 1.26 -0.10
C THR A 91 -9.42 2.02 -0.68
N VAL A 92 -8.45 1.28 -1.20
CA VAL A 92 -7.32 1.84 -1.92
C VAL A 92 -7.56 1.58 -3.41
N LEU A 93 -7.72 2.65 -4.18
CA LEU A 93 -7.82 2.58 -5.64
C LEU A 93 -6.46 2.98 -6.19
N ALA A 94 -5.62 1.99 -6.46
CA ALA A 94 -4.24 2.21 -6.86
C ALA A 94 -4.12 2.32 -8.38
N ASP A 95 -3.22 3.18 -8.84
CA ASP A 95 -2.84 3.21 -10.25
C ASP A 95 -2.15 1.90 -10.60
N THR A 96 -1.13 1.53 -9.83
CA THR A 96 -0.56 0.19 -9.82
C THR A 96 -0.26 -0.22 -8.38
N ALA A 97 -0.30 -1.51 -8.11
CA ALA A 97 -0.01 -2.05 -6.78
C ALA A 97 0.67 -3.40 -6.93
N VAL A 98 1.75 -3.59 -6.19
CA VAL A 98 2.48 -4.86 -6.16
C VAL A 98 2.82 -5.18 -4.70
N ARG A 99 2.53 -6.40 -4.29
CA ARG A 99 2.92 -6.89 -2.97
C ARG A 99 4.44 -7.08 -2.95
N ALA A 100 5.09 -6.62 -1.88
CA ALA A 100 6.56 -6.61 -1.79
C ALA A 100 7.19 -7.99 -2.04
N ASP A 101 6.58 -9.05 -1.51
CA ASP A 101 7.10 -10.41 -1.65
C ASP A 101 6.88 -11.00 -3.06
N GLU A 102 6.15 -10.31 -3.92
CA GLU A 102 5.92 -10.73 -5.30
C GLU A 102 6.76 -9.92 -6.31
N ILE A 103 7.57 -8.99 -5.85
CA ILE A 103 8.39 -8.14 -6.72
C ILE A 103 9.59 -8.90 -7.25
N ASP A 104 9.76 -8.90 -8.57
CA ASP A 104 10.97 -9.41 -9.23
C ASP A 104 12.01 -8.29 -9.24
N GLU A 105 12.98 -8.36 -8.34
CA GLU A 105 14.00 -7.34 -8.18
C GLU A 105 14.82 -7.10 -9.45
N ALA A 106 15.21 -8.15 -10.14
CA ALA A 106 16.01 -8.01 -11.36
C ALA A 106 15.24 -7.25 -12.44
N ALA A 107 13.96 -7.57 -12.62
CA ALA A 107 13.11 -6.88 -13.58
C ALA A 107 12.89 -5.41 -13.20
N VAL A 108 12.72 -5.13 -11.92
CA VAL A 108 12.52 -3.75 -11.43
C VAL A 108 13.79 -2.92 -11.61
N ARG A 109 14.97 -3.48 -11.32
CA ARG A 109 16.24 -2.78 -11.52
C ARG A 109 16.51 -2.51 -13.00
N ALA A 110 16.21 -3.46 -13.87
CA ALA A 110 16.34 -3.28 -15.32
C ALA A 110 15.41 -2.16 -15.82
N ALA A 111 14.17 -2.13 -15.33
CA ALA A 111 13.22 -1.08 -15.68
C ALA A 111 13.69 0.29 -15.19
N LYS A 112 14.31 0.37 -14.01
CA LYS A 112 14.88 1.61 -13.48
C LYS A 112 15.99 2.13 -14.38
N GLU A 113 16.92 1.27 -14.76
CA GLU A 113 18.03 1.66 -15.64
C GLU A 113 17.53 2.15 -16.99
N GLU A 114 16.53 1.47 -17.56
CA GLU A 114 15.92 1.88 -18.82
C GLU A 114 15.26 3.25 -18.72
N ALA A 115 14.49 3.50 -17.65
CA ALA A 115 13.84 4.78 -17.43
C ALA A 115 14.86 5.91 -17.27
N GLU A 116 15.92 5.67 -16.49
CA GLU A 116 16.98 6.64 -16.29
C GLU A 116 17.70 6.97 -17.60
N ARG A 117 17.90 5.97 -18.45
CA ARG A 117 18.53 6.11 -19.76
C ARG A 117 17.69 6.99 -20.68
N ILE A 118 16.39 6.76 -20.75
CA ILE A 118 15.47 7.57 -21.55
C ILE A 118 15.47 9.01 -21.09
N ILE A 119 15.45 9.27 -19.79
CA ILE A 119 15.48 10.61 -19.23
C ILE A 119 16.80 11.31 -19.57
N ALA A 120 17.92 10.61 -19.47
CA ALA A 120 19.24 11.16 -19.72
C ALA A 120 19.46 11.54 -21.19
N HIS A 121 18.85 10.82 -22.13
CA HIS A 121 19.03 11.06 -23.57
C HIS A 121 18.12 12.12 -24.15
N ARG A 122 17.33 12.81 -23.32
CA ARG A 122 16.47 13.93 -23.73
C ARG A 122 15.58 13.60 -24.92
N GLY A 123 14.88 12.46 -24.85
CA GLY A 123 13.90 12.08 -25.85
C GLY A 123 12.74 13.04 -25.93
N GLU A 124 11.70 12.69 -26.67
CA GLU A 124 10.51 13.50 -26.75
C GLU A 124 9.87 13.69 -25.38
N ALA A 125 9.18 14.82 -25.18
CA ALA A 125 8.58 15.16 -23.88
C ALA A 125 7.67 14.06 -23.35
N MET A 126 6.91 13.39 -24.23
CA MET A 126 6.03 12.30 -23.84
C MET A 126 6.81 11.09 -23.35
N GLU A 127 7.90 10.74 -24.02
CA GLU A 127 8.76 9.62 -23.61
C GLU A 127 9.42 9.89 -22.26
N ILE A 128 9.85 11.13 -22.04
CA ILE A 128 10.44 11.54 -20.76
C ILE A 128 9.39 11.46 -19.65
N ALA A 129 8.17 11.93 -19.91
CA ALA A 129 7.08 11.88 -18.93
C ALA A 129 6.74 10.44 -18.53
N GLU A 130 6.65 9.54 -19.51
CA GLU A 130 6.40 8.12 -19.25
C GLU A 130 7.55 7.47 -18.47
N ALA A 131 8.79 7.82 -18.82
CA ALA A 131 9.97 7.31 -18.13
C ALA A 131 10.03 7.82 -16.68
N GLN A 132 9.66 9.06 -16.43
CA GLN A 132 9.61 9.62 -15.08
C GLN A 132 8.55 8.93 -14.23
N GLN A 133 7.39 8.65 -14.82
CA GLN A 133 6.32 7.92 -14.15
C GLN A 133 6.77 6.49 -13.83
N ARG A 134 7.42 5.83 -14.78
CA ARG A 134 7.96 4.49 -14.58
C ARG A 134 9.03 4.47 -13.49
N LEU A 135 9.89 5.48 -13.49
CA LEU A 135 10.95 5.60 -12.48
C LEU A 135 10.35 5.74 -11.07
N ALA A 136 9.28 6.56 -10.92
CA ALA A 136 8.60 6.69 -9.64
C ALA A 136 8.01 5.35 -9.17
N GLU A 137 7.39 4.62 -10.09
CA GLU A 137 6.81 3.31 -9.79
C GLU A 137 7.88 2.30 -9.33
N VAL A 138 8.97 2.17 -10.08
CA VAL A 138 10.02 1.21 -9.72
C VAL A 138 10.77 1.63 -8.45
N THR A 139 10.86 2.91 -8.19
CA THR A 139 11.49 3.41 -6.95
C THR A 139 10.71 2.94 -5.72
N VAL A 140 9.38 3.05 -5.74
CA VAL A 140 8.58 2.58 -4.60
C VAL A 140 8.62 1.07 -4.45
N GLN A 141 8.76 0.34 -5.56
CA GLN A 141 8.92 -1.11 -5.51
C GLN A 141 10.25 -1.51 -4.87
N LEU A 142 11.34 -0.83 -5.21
CA LEU A 142 12.64 -1.08 -4.58
C LEU A 142 12.64 -0.73 -3.10
N GLN A 143 11.96 0.34 -2.72
CA GLN A 143 11.79 0.71 -1.32
C GLN A 143 11.01 -0.35 -0.55
N ALA A 144 9.98 -0.92 -1.16
CA ALA A 144 9.21 -2.01 -0.55
C ALA A 144 10.07 -3.25 -0.32
N LEU A 145 10.91 -3.60 -1.29
CA LEU A 145 11.86 -4.72 -1.15
C LEU A 145 12.84 -4.46 0.01
N GLU A 146 13.33 -3.25 0.12
CA GLU A 146 14.25 -2.89 1.20
C GLU A 146 13.59 -3.02 2.57
N ARG A 147 12.34 -2.55 2.71
CA ARG A 147 11.59 -2.73 3.94
C ARG A 147 11.38 -4.20 4.28
N LEU A 148 11.06 -5.01 3.29
CA LEU A 148 10.87 -6.44 3.46
C LEU A 148 12.14 -7.10 4.00
N ARG A 149 13.29 -6.76 3.45
CA ARG A 149 14.58 -7.28 3.91
C ARG A 149 14.90 -6.89 5.34
N LYS A 150 14.63 -5.65 5.70
CA LYS A 150 14.84 -5.17 7.08
C LYS A 150 13.98 -5.94 8.07
N ASN A 151 12.74 -6.22 7.71
CA ASN A 151 11.82 -6.96 8.57
C ASN A 151 12.25 -8.41 8.74
N LEU A 152 12.87 -9.02 7.74
CA LEU A 152 13.36 -10.40 7.81
C LEU A 152 14.61 -10.54 8.69
N LYS A 153 15.36 -9.46 8.91
CA LYS A 153 16.55 -9.47 9.77
C LYS A 153 16.22 -9.36 11.26
N HIS A 154 15.00 -9.03 11.57
CA HIS A 154 14.52 -8.91 12.94
C HIS A 154 13.53 -10.00 13.27
#